data_087e66ccf492eb0523741ffc6f30c80c
#
_entry.id   087e66ccf492eb0523741ffc6f30c80c
#
_cell.length_a   1.000
_cell.length_b   1.000
_cell.length_c   1.000
_cell.angle_alpha   90.00
_cell.angle_beta   90.00
_cell.angle_gamma   90.00
#
_symmetry.space_group_name_H-M   'P 1'
#
loop_
_entity.id
_entity.type
_entity.pdbx_description
1 polymer ?
#
loop_
_entity_poly.entity_id
_entity_poly.type
_entity_poly.pdbx_seq_one_letter_code
_entity_poly.pdbx_strand_id
1 'polypeptide(L)'
;MKIFPLTGVLGAEIFDADVTEESSFLSIFETFVEYGVIAIRDQHITPEEQIRFAKRFGKISINRFFASHPQHPEIAMLVKEPHQRVAIGEGWHTDHSYDEIPCRCSILHTIETPQTGGDTGFSSMSAAFAALSDSMKNFLRARYA
;
A
#
# COMPACT_ATOMS: atom_id res chain seq x y z
N MET A 1 -13.08 -13.11 -9.91
CA MET A 1 -11.90 -12.73 -9.14
C MET A 1 -11.10 -13.98 -8.78
N LYS A 2 -9.78 -13.96 -9.00
CA LYS A 2 -8.84 -15.05 -8.66
C LYS A 2 -7.75 -14.47 -7.76
N ILE A 3 -7.36 -15.18 -6.71
CA ILE A 3 -6.40 -14.73 -5.71
C ILE A 3 -5.25 -15.72 -5.68
N PHE A 4 -4.02 -15.21 -5.80
CA PHE A 4 -2.79 -16.02 -5.77
C PHE A 4 -1.84 -15.45 -4.70
N PRO A 5 -1.56 -16.19 -3.61
CA PRO A 5 -0.54 -15.78 -2.65
C PRO A 5 0.83 -15.64 -3.32
N LEU A 6 1.53 -14.53 -3.04
CA LEU A 6 2.89 -14.30 -3.54
C LEU A 6 3.94 -15.04 -2.71
N THR A 7 3.72 -15.10 -1.40
CA THR A 7 4.58 -15.81 -0.46
C THR A 7 3.74 -16.52 0.60
N GLY A 8 4.38 -17.33 1.44
CA GLY A 8 3.70 -17.96 2.58
C GLY A 8 3.44 -17.02 3.77
N VAL A 9 3.86 -15.76 3.71
CA VAL A 9 3.80 -14.82 4.84
C VAL A 9 3.10 -13.51 4.49
N LEU A 10 3.31 -13.00 3.29
CA LEU A 10 2.89 -11.66 2.89
C LEU A 10 2.63 -11.60 1.40
N GLY A 11 1.59 -10.88 1.02
CA GLY A 11 1.29 -10.51 -0.35
C GLY A 11 0.42 -11.49 -1.12
N ALA A 12 -0.52 -10.95 -1.89
CA ALA A 12 -1.31 -11.70 -2.87
C ALA A 12 -1.52 -10.87 -4.14
N GLU A 13 -1.67 -11.57 -5.26
CA GLU A 13 -2.14 -10.99 -6.52
C GLU A 13 -3.63 -11.30 -6.71
N ILE A 14 -4.35 -10.30 -7.19
CA ILE A 14 -5.78 -10.40 -7.51
C ILE A 14 -5.95 -10.15 -9.00
N PHE A 15 -6.54 -11.11 -9.70
CA PHE A 15 -6.92 -11.01 -11.11
C PHE A 15 -8.44 -11.06 -11.27
N ASP A 16 -8.92 -10.58 -12.39
CA ASP A 16 -10.35 -10.59 -12.72
C ASP A 16 -11.21 -9.87 -11.65
N ALA A 17 -10.68 -8.77 -11.09
CA ALA A 17 -11.38 -7.87 -10.20
C ALA A 17 -11.42 -6.46 -10.77
N ASP A 18 -12.52 -5.77 -10.58
CA ASP A 18 -12.68 -4.36 -10.91
C ASP A 18 -12.87 -3.59 -9.59
N VAL A 19 -11.95 -2.66 -9.30
CA VAL A 19 -12.01 -1.85 -8.08
C VAL A 19 -13.13 -0.80 -8.11
N THR A 20 -13.72 -0.54 -9.26
CA THR A 20 -14.86 0.38 -9.40
C THR A 20 -16.19 -0.27 -9.00
N GLU A 21 -16.25 -1.61 -9.05
CA GLU A 21 -17.42 -2.40 -8.71
C GLU A 21 -17.60 -2.52 -7.19
N GLU A 22 -18.81 -2.21 -6.71
CA GLU A 22 -19.15 -2.31 -5.28
C GLU A 22 -19.05 -3.75 -4.76
N SER A 23 -19.50 -4.71 -5.57
CA SER A 23 -19.51 -6.13 -5.24
C SER A 23 -18.12 -6.74 -5.03
N SER A 24 -17.08 -6.17 -5.64
CA SER A 24 -15.71 -6.67 -5.53
C SER A 24 -15.02 -6.25 -4.22
N PHE A 25 -15.49 -5.18 -3.58
CA PHE A 25 -14.77 -4.54 -2.48
C PHE A 25 -14.58 -5.43 -1.26
N LEU A 26 -15.63 -6.13 -0.82
CA LEU A 26 -15.54 -6.97 0.38
C LEU A 26 -14.44 -8.03 0.24
N SER A 27 -14.43 -8.73 -0.87
CA SER A 27 -13.40 -9.75 -1.12
C SER A 27 -11.99 -9.18 -1.29
N ILE A 28 -11.86 -7.99 -1.89
CA ILE A 28 -10.59 -7.26 -1.95
C ILE A 28 -10.12 -6.88 -0.54
N PHE A 29 -11.01 -6.37 0.29
CA PHE A 29 -10.70 -5.97 1.66
C PHE A 29 -10.31 -7.16 2.54
N GLU A 30 -11.03 -8.28 2.46
CA GLU A 30 -10.71 -9.50 3.18
C GLU A 30 -9.33 -10.05 2.76
N THR A 31 -9.04 -10.06 1.46
CA THR A 31 -7.72 -10.44 0.94
C THR A 31 -6.63 -9.51 1.45
N PHE A 32 -6.87 -8.19 1.48
CA PHE A 32 -5.91 -7.24 2.05
C PHE A 32 -5.65 -7.50 3.54
N VAL A 33 -6.68 -7.78 4.32
CA VAL A 33 -6.53 -8.08 5.76
C VAL A 33 -5.75 -9.38 5.97
N GLU A 34 -5.98 -10.38 5.15
CA GLU A 34 -5.30 -11.68 5.25
C GLU A 34 -3.83 -11.59 4.84
N TYR A 35 -3.53 -10.95 3.71
CA TYR A 35 -2.19 -10.95 3.10
C TYR A 35 -1.37 -9.69 3.38
N GLY A 36 -1.95 -8.63 3.94
CA GLY A 36 -1.28 -7.38 4.28
C GLY A 36 -0.89 -6.50 3.10
N VAL A 37 -0.55 -7.09 1.96
CA VAL A 37 -0.26 -6.40 0.68
C VAL A 37 -1.00 -7.12 -0.43
N ILE A 38 -1.66 -6.37 -1.30
CA ILE A 38 -2.32 -6.92 -2.49
C ILE A 38 -1.92 -6.15 -3.74
N ALA A 39 -1.72 -6.86 -4.83
CA ALA A 39 -1.55 -6.29 -6.17
C ALA A 39 -2.77 -6.65 -7.01
N ILE A 40 -3.61 -5.66 -7.31
CA ILE A 40 -4.80 -5.85 -8.14
C ILE A 40 -4.41 -5.52 -9.58
N ARG A 41 -4.41 -6.54 -10.44
CA ARG A 41 -3.91 -6.43 -11.81
C ARG A 41 -4.94 -5.81 -12.76
N ASP A 42 -4.43 -5.25 -13.86
CA ASP A 42 -5.20 -4.79 -15.02
C ASP A 42 -6.27 -3.73 -14.69
N GLN A 43 -5.92 -2.79 -13.80
CA GLN A 43 -6.82 -1.70 -13.41
C GLN A 43 -6.58 -0.47 -14.29
N HIS A 44 -7.64 -0.03 -14.98
CA HIS A 44 -7.66 1.19 -15.81
C HIS A 44 -8.66 2.17 -15.20
N ILE A 45 -8.26 2.89 -14.17
CA ILE A 45 -9.12 3.77 -13.37
C ILE A 45 -8.74 5.24 -13.52
N THR A 46 -9.73 6.10 -13.45
CA THR A 46 -9.54 7.55 -13.37
C THR A 46 -9.12 7.97 -11.95
N PRO A 47 -8.58 9.18 -11.78
CA PRO A 47 -8.30 9.73 -10.44
C PRO A 47 -9.53 9.73 -9.51
N GLU A 48 -10.71 10.04 -10.04
CA GLU A 48 -11.96 10.02 -9.26
C GLU A 48 -12.34 8.61 -8.81
N GLU A 49 -12.10 7.62 -9.65
CA GLU A 49 -12.33 6.21 -9.31
C GLU A 49 -11.36 5.71 -8.25
N GLN A 50 -10.09 6.09 -8.36
CA GLN A 50 -9.11 5.81 -7.31
C GLN A 50 -9.53 6.42 -5.98
N ILE A 51 -9.97 7.67 -5.96
CA ILE A 51 -10.47 8.34 -4.75
C ILE A 51 -11.71 7.63 -4.19
N ARG A 52 -12.67 7.26 -5.05
CA ARG A 52 -13.86 6.50 -4.61
C ARG A 52 -13.48 5.17 -3.97
N PHE A 53 -12.57 4.44 -4.59
CA PHE A 53 -12.06 3.18 -4.05
C PHE A 53 -11.35 3.39 -2.71
N ALA A 54 -10.46 4.38 -2.60
CA ALA A 54 -9.75 4.69 -1.37
C ALA A 54 -10.68 5.05 -0.21
N LYS A 55 -11.76 5.80 -0.47
CA LYS A 55 -12.76 6.18 0.55
C LYS A 55 -13.46 4.98 1.19
N ARG A 56 -13.51 3.84 0.54
CA ARG A 56 -14.07 2.59 1.12
C ARG A 56 -13.22 2.05 2.28
N PHE A 57 -11.91 2.32 2.27
CA PHE A 57 -11.01 1.95 3.38
C PHE A 57 -11.09 2.93 4.55
N GLY A 58 -11.62 4.14 4.35
CA GLY A 58 -11.78 5.15 5.39
C GLY A 58 -11.50 6.57 4.89
N LYS A 59 -11.24 7.47 5.83
CA LYS A 59 -10.90 8.86 5.50
C LYS A 59 -9.53 8.92 4.82
N ILE A 60 -9.45 9.62 3.69
CA ILE A 60 -8.18 9.85 2.99
C ILE A 60 -7.36 10.88 3.78
N SER A 61 -6.10 10.54 4.04
CA SER A 61 -5.09 11.46 4.55
C SER A 61 -4.36 12.10 3.38
N ILE A 62 -4.31 13.43 3.35
CA ILE A 62 -3.60 14.15 2.30
C ILE A 62 -2.10 14.11 2.62
N ASN A 63 -1.31 13.57 1.68
CA ASN A 63 0.14 13.51 1.83
C ASN A 63 0.74 14.91 1.80
N ARG A 64 1.65 15.20 2.74
CA ARG A 64 2.28 16.52 2.93
C ARG A 64 3.67 16.62 2.30
N PHE A 65 4.21 15.50 1.82
CA PHE A 65 5.62 15.41 1.39
C PHE A 65 5.77 15.40 -0.12
N PHE A 66 4.71 15.05 -0.86
CA PHE A 66 4.74 14.93 -2.31
C PHE A 66 3.80 15.94 -2.97
N ALA A 67 4.11 16.28 -4.22
CA ALA A 67 3.23 17.12 -5.02
C ALA A 67 1.88 16.42 -5.21
N SER A 68 0.81 17.15 -4.99
CA SER A 68 -0.54 16.67 -5.26
C SER A 68 -0.88 16.70 -6.73
N HIS A 69 -1.78 15.82 -7.16
CA HIS A 69 -2.39 15.91 -8.49
C HIS A 69 -3.08 17.27 -8.67
N PRO A 70 -2.92 17.95 -9.84
CA PRO A 70 -3.41 19.32 -10.03
C PRO A 70 -4.89 19.54 -9.75
N GLN A 71 -5.72 18.54 -10.00
CA GLN A 71 -7.18 18.60 -9.85
C GLN A 71 -7.69 17.77 -8.67
N HIS A 72 -6.85 16.92 -8.06
CA HIS A 72 -7.23 15.98 -7.00
C HIS A 72 -6.19 15.98 -5.89
N PRO A 73 -6.30 16.91 -4.92
CA PRO A 73 -5.30 17.06 -3.86
C PRO A 73 -5.16 15.83 -2.95
N GLU A 74 -6.14 14.91 -2.99
CA GLU A 74 -6.09 13.64 -2.29
C GLU A 74 -5.06 12.65 -2.86
N ILE A 75 -4.61 12.87 -4.11
CA ILE A 75 -3.65 12.01 -4.81
C ILE A 75 -2.28 12.65 -4.78
N ALA A 76 -1.33 11.96 -4.17
CA ALA A 76 0.08 12.31 -4.24
C ALA A 76 0.72 11.74 -5.52
N MET A 77 1.47 12.58 -6.24
CA MET A 77 2.17 12.21 -7.45
C MET A 77 3.59 11.75 -7.12
N LEU A 78 3.90 10.49 -7.40
CA LEU A 78 5.24 9.92 -7.25
C LEU A 78 5.86 9.75 -8.63
N VAL A 79 6.76 10.64 -8.99
CA VAL A 79 7.43 10.63 -10.30
C VAL A 79 8.94 10.48 -10.10
N LYS A 80 9.53 9.51 -10.79
CA LYS A 80 10.98 9.35 -10.88
C LYS A 80 11.43 9.60 -12.31
N GLU A 81 12.14 10.69 -12.51
CA GLU A 81 12.70 11.04 -13.81
C GLU A 81 13.95 10.20 -14.14
N PRO A 82 14.23 9.92 -15.42
CA PRO A 82 15.37 9.08 -15.83
C PRO A 82 16.74 9.56 -15.33
N HIS A 83 16.90 10.87 -15.14
CA HIS A 83 18.15 11.46 -14.66
C HIS A 83 18.34 11.39 -13.14
N GLN A 84 17.31 11.07 -12.38
CA GLN A 84 17.38 10.95 -10.92
C GLN A 84 18.05 9.64 -10.53
N ARG A 85 19.09 9.73 -9.68
CA ARG A 85 19.87 8.57 -9.23
C ARG A 85 19.24 7.85 -8.04
N VAL A 86 18.51 8.59 -7.21
CA VAL A 86 17.87 8.08 -5.99
C VAL A 86 16.38 7.90 -6.26
N ALA A 87 15.84 6.74 -5.91
CA ALA A 87 14.41 6.49 -6.00
C ALA A 87 13.68 7.04 -4.76
N ILE A 88 12.45 7.46 -4.95
CA ILE A 88 11.56 7.83 -3.83
C ILE A 88 11.25 6.55 -3.05
N GLY A 89 11.45 6.57 -1.73
CA GLY A 89 11.20 5.40 -0.88
C GLY A 89 12.23 4.26 -1.00
N GLU A 90 13.46 4.54 -1.44
CA GLU A 90 14.52 3.54 -1.63
C GLU A 90 14.92 2.81 -0.34
N GLY A 91 14.80 3.47 0.81
CA GLY A 91 15.07 2.86 2.11
C GLY A 91 13.83 2.17 2.70
N TRP A 92 14.05 1.11 3.50
CA TRP A 92 12.96 0.50 4.28
C TRP A 92 12.33 1.52 5.23
N HIS A 93 11.01 1.66 5.16
CA HIS A 93 10.23 2.60 5.97
C HIS A 93 8.82 2.07 6.19
N THR A 94 8.09 2.73 7.05
CA THR A 94 6.64 2.57 7.19
C THR A 94 5.96 3.88 6.80
N ASP A 95 4.81 3.78 6.14
CA ASP A 95 4.04 4.96 5.76
C ASP A 95 3.24 5.49 6.95
N HIS A 96 3.51 6.75 7.36
CA HIS A 96 2.73 7.49 8.35
C HIS A 96 2.42 6.76 9.67
N SER A 97 3.22 5.75 10.05
CA SER A 97 3.04 5.02 11.32
C SER A 97 3.29 5.89 12.55
N TYR A 98 3.95 7.02 12.39
CA TYR A 98 4.25 8.04 13.41
C TYR A 98 3.12 9.06 13.62
N ASP A 99 2.08 9.05 12.79
CA ASP A 99 0.92 9.93 12.99
C ASP A 99 0.09 9.42 14.18
N GLU A 100 -0.54 10.35 14.92
CA GLU A 100 -1.43 10.01 16.05
C GLU A 100 -2.55 9.05 15.63
N ILE A 101 -3.04 9.20 14.40
CA ILE A 101 -3.98 8.27 13.75
C ILE A 101 -3.32 7.79 12.47
N PRO A 102 -2.61 6.65 12.50
CA PRO A 102 -1.95 6.09 11.33
C PRO A 102 -2.94 5.77 10.19
N CYS A 103 -2.47 5.93 8.96
CA CYS A 103 -3.24 5.50 7.79
C CYS A 103 -3.47 3.98 7.83
N ARG A 104 -4.67 3.55 7.45
CA ARG A 104 -5.01 2.12 7.38
C ARG A 104 -4.22 1.40 6.29
N CYS A 105 -4.03 2.04 5.16
CA CYS A 105 -3.25 1.53 4.02
C CYS A 105 -2.80 2.67 3.12
N SER A 106 -1.83 2.37 2.25
CA SER A 106 -1.47 3.19 1.09
C SER A 106 -1.98 2.50 -0.18
N ILE A 107 -2.54 3.26 -1.10
CA ILE A 107 -3.04 2.76 -2.39
C ILE A 107 -2.23 3.42 -3.50
N LEU A 108 -1.44 2.61 -4.20
CA LEU A 108 -0.63 3.04 -5.33
C LEU A 108 -1.30 2.61 -6.64
N HIS A 109 -1.53 3.56 -7.54
CA HIS A 109 -1.95 3.29 -8.92
C HIS A 109 -0.77 3.60 -9.83
N THR A 110 -0.22 2.58 -10.45
CA THR A 110 0.94 2.69 -11.32
C THR A 110 0.50 3.09 -12.72
N ILE A 111 0.98 4.23 -13.20
CA ILE A 111 0.67 4.79 -14.53
C ILE A 111 1.74 4.37 -15.55
N GLU A 112 3.02 4.46 -15.13
CA GLU A 112 4.16 4.15 -16.00
C GLU A 112 5.23 3.40 -15.19
N THR A 113 5.76 2.33 -15.77
CA THR A 113 6.85 1.54 -15.19
C THR A 113 7.95 1.33 -16.22
N PRO A 114 9.21 1.21 -15.79
CA PRO A 114 10.29 0.76 -16.66
C PRO A 114 10.05 -0.71 -17.07
N GLN A 115 10.67 -1.14 -18.16
CA GLN A 115 10.61 -2.54 -18.61
C GLN A 115 11.28 -3.51 -17.62
N THR A 116 12.25 -3.03 -16.85
CA THR A 116 12.99 -3.81 -15.85
C THR A 116 13.36 -2.94 -14.67
N GLY A 117 13.31 -3.51 -13.47
CA GLY A 117 13.57 -2.79 -12.22
C GLY A 117 12.39 -1.92 -11.77
N GLY A 118 12.62 -1.12 -10.74
CA GLY A 118 11.56 -0.32 -10.11
C GLY A 118 10.63 -1.14 -9.21
N ASP A 119 11.10 -2.31 -8.77
CA ASP A 119 10.33 -3.19 -7.89
C ASP A 119 10.08 -2.53 -6.54
N THR A 120 8.91 -2.79 -5.96
CA THR A 120 8.57 -2.40 -4.59
C THR A 120 8.65 -3.62 -3.70
N GLY A 121 9.58 -3.60 -2.73
CA GLY A 121 9.74 -4.65 -1.73
C GLY A 121 8.87 -4.38 -0.51
N PHE A 122 8.30 -5.43 0.07
CA PHE A 122 7.51 -5.36 1.30
C PHE A 122 8.02 -6.32 2.34
N SER A 123 7.91 -5.95 3.63
CA SER A 123 8.26 -6.78 4.77
C SER A 123 7.14 -6.72 5.82
N SER A 124 6.83 -7.87 6.43
CA SER A 124 5.78 -7.96 7.45
C SER A 124 6.34 -7.63 8.84
N MET A 125 5.97 -6.48 9.38
CA MET A 125 6.29 -6.12 10.77
C MET A 125 5.59 -7.03 11.79
N SER A 126 4.39 -7.53 11.47
CA SER A 126 3.68 -8.49 12.31
C SER A 126 4.41 -9.82 12.39
N ALA A 127 4.90 -10.35 11.26
CA ALA A 127 5.69 -11.57 11.24
C ALA A 127 7.06 -11.38 11.94
N ALA A 128 7.71 -10.24 11.72
CA ALA A 128 8.95 -9.88 12.40
C ALA A 128 8.76 -9.84 13.94
N PHE A 129 7.67 -9.19 14.40
CA PHE A 129 7.35 -9.16 15.83
C PHE A 129 7.02 -10.58 16.37
N ALA A 130 6.28 -11.39 15.61
CA ALA A 130 5.94 -12.74 16.00
C ALA A 130 7.18 -13.66 16.17
N ALA A 131 8.24 -13.41 15.41
CA ALA A 131 9.50 -14.16 15.45
C ALA A 131 10.40 -13.78 16.65
N LEU A 132 10.12 -12.69 17.38
CA LEU A 132 10.90 -12.28 18.54
C LEU A 132 10.66 -13.20 19.75
N SER A 133 11.65 -13.26 20.65
CA SER A 133 11.49 -13.91 21.94
C SER A 133 10.40 -13.23 22.80
N ASP A 134 9.80 -13.95 23.74
CA ASP A 134 8.76 -13.38 24.60
C ASP A 134 9.28 -12.22 25.43
N SER A 135 10.54 -12.29 25.90
CA SER A 135 11.19 -11.19 26.62
C SER A 135 11.25 -9.91 25.76
N MET A 136 11.63 -10.04 24.48
CA MET A 136 11.71 -8.91 23.57
C MET A 136 10.31 -8.38 23.23
N LYS A 137 9.33 -9.25 22.97
CA LYS A 137 7.93 -8.85 22.76
C LYS A 137 7.39 -8.04 23.94
N ASN A 138 7.64 -8.50 25.17
CA ASN A 138 7.19 -7.81 26.38
C ASN A 138 7.89 -6.46 26.56
N PHE A 139 9.19 -6.38 26.25
CA PHE A 139 9.93 -5.13 26.25
C PHE A 139 9.35 -4.11 25.27
N LEU A 140 9.07 -4.52 24.02
CA LEU A 140 8.56 -3.64 22.98
C LEU A 140 7.13 -3.18 23.22
N ARG A 141 6.24 -4.04 23.78
CA ARG A 141 4.84 -3.67 24.08
C ARG A 141 4.71 -2.50 25.06
N ALA A 142 5.73 -2.25 25.87
CA ALA A 142 5.75 -1.16 26.83
C ALA A 142 6.38 0.14 26.26
N ARG A 143 6.64 0.20 24.95
CA ARG A 143 7.30 1.34 24.29
C ARG A 143 6.37 2.04 23.33
N TYR A 144 6.61 3.34 23.19
CA TYR A 144 6.02 4.21 22.19
C TYR A 144 7.14 4.62 21.24
N ALA A 145 6.83 4.74 19.96
CA ALA A 145 7.72 5.27 18.93
C ALA A 145 7.40 6.73 18.66
#